data_9c33bdad75ad4132aaf90eb30ec18e03
#
_entry.id   9c33bdad75ad4132aaf90eb30ec18e03
#
_cell.length_a   1.000
_cell.length_b   1.000
_cell.length_c   1.000
_cell.angle_alpha   90.00
_cell.angle_beta   90.00
_cell.angle_gamma   90.00
#
_symmetry.space_group_name_H-M   'P 1'
#
loop_
_entity.id
_entity.type
_entity.pdbx_description
1 polymer ?
#
loop_
_entity_poly.entity_id
_entity_poly.type
_entity_poly.pdbx_seq_one_letter_code
_entity_poly.pdbx_strand_id
1 'polypeptide(L)'
;MNNYDVIIIGAGINGLTAASILGKKGKSVLVLESRDQIGGMASSIEFSPGFKCNVINDSIKWIDPRLVKLLDLEACGLELVQPEILRIVFGNNGEHISFHKNVDKTIDSISKHSIEDSKKWKDFISYIEKLSHFLEKIYELTPPKLPSVGIKEIFGMRSMFTPIRRYGTRGIVDLLRVAPMMMPELVDEWFENELLRSSISIAGIHHHSFGPYAAGTGYNLLHQHVHGNGLFHNVQFTKGGTEIFPSILKSCAENFNVEIKTSTKVISINTNQNECNGVTLENGEQIIAEQIVSSLDPNNTFMNLVGPSNLSPNFKTQLDNIRYRGSTARIHFALNKLPEIKGITNEEMKTIFSISPTIKYLERASDSVKYGKIPDNPYLEFFIPSLLNPDFAPKGEHVLSVTVQYAPYHLRNSEWSDSVKDQLNTNVLNTLEKVIPNIRSTIKFTKIISPLDLENEFGLTQGNLNHGEMTLDQFMFMRPTISSSQYQTPINNLYLCGAGTHPGGGLHGTNGFNAAREVLKK
;
A
#
# COMPACT_ATOMS: atom_id res chain seq x y z
N MET A 1 12.67 12.40 -34.58
CA MET A 1 11.67 12.06 -33.56
C MET A 1 12.13 10.76 -32.90
N ASN A 2 12.34 10.77 -31.60
CA ASN A 2 12.69 9.54 -30.90
C ASN A 2 11.43 8.68 -30.83
N ASN A 3 11.44 7.53 -31.50
CA ASN A 3 10.35 6.55 -31.43
C ASN A 3 10.74 5.51 -30.37
N TYR A 4 9.89 5.34 -29.37
CA TYR A 4 10.02 4.28 -28.36
C TYR A 4 8.99 3.17 -28.64
N ASP A 5 9.31 1.94 -28.27
CA ASP A 5 8.30 0.87 -28.25
C ASP A 5 7.26 1.18 -27.17
N VAL A 6 7.73 1.64 -25.98
CA VAL A 6 6.86 1.87 -24.82
C VAL A 6 7.24 3.16 -24.08
N ILE A 7 6.25 4.00 -23.80
CA ILE A 7 6.37 5.08 -22.81
C ILE A 7 5.66 4.66 -21.53
N ILE A 8 6.33 4.83 -20.39
CA ILE A 8 5.76 4.62 -19.06
C ILE A 8 5.59 5.96 -18.36
N ILE A 9 4.36 6.23 -17.88
CA ILE A 9 4.04 7.46 -17.17
C ILE A 9 4.08 7.17 -15.66
N GLY A 10 5.03 7.81 -14.96
CA GLY A 10 5.29 7.68 -13.54
C GLY A 10 6.37 6.64 -13.19
N ALA A 11 7.36 7.08 -12.39
CA ALA A 11 8.49 6.28 -11.91
C ALA A 11 8.29 5.78 -10.46
N GLY A 12 7.07 5.40 -10.09
CA GLY A 12 6.79 4.64 -8.89
C GLY A 12 7.20 3.17 -9.04
N ILE A 13 7.12 2.39 -7.96
CA ILE A 13 7.54 0.96 -7.96
C ILE A 13 6.94 0.18 -9.14
N ASN A 14 5.65 0.34 -9.39
CA ASN A 14 4.99 -0.42 -10.46
C ASN A 14 5.44 0.01 -11.87
N GLY A 15 5.63 1.32 -12.10
CA GLY A 15 6.17 1.85 -13.34
C GLY A 15 7.60 1.37 -13.60
N LEU A 16 8.47 1.48 -12.59
CA LEU A 16 9.86 1.00 -12.67
C LEU A 16 9.96 -0.53 -12.83
N THR A 17 9.06 -1.28 -12.18
CA THR A 17 8.95 -2.74 -12.38
C THR A 17 8.60 -3.07 -13.83
N ALA A 18 7.59 -2.41 -14.39
CA ALA A 18 7.21 -2.63 -15.79
C ALA A 18 8.36 -2.24 -16.74
N ALA A 19 9.01 -1.10 -16.49
CA ALA A 19 10.15 -0.62 -17.25
C ALA A 19 11.31 -1.63 -17.28
N SER A 20 11.71 -2.13 -16.10
CA SER A 20 12.80 -3.10 -15.98
C SER A 20 12.50 -4.40 -16.72
N ILE A 21 11.26 -4.89 -16.67
CA ILE A 21 10.85 -6.13 -17.36
C ILE A 21 10.83 -5.92 -18.87
N LEU A 22 10.27 -4.81 -19.34
CA LEU A 22 10.17 -4.52 -20.78
C LEU A 22 11.56 -4.28 -21.37
N GLY A 23 12.42 -3.50 -20.70
CA GLY A 23 13.82 -3.30 -21.13
C GLY A 23 14.60 -4.62 -21.16
N LYS A 24 14.47 -5.49 -20.13
CA LYS A 24 15.07 -6.83 -20.13
C LYS A 24 14.62 -7.71 -21.30
N LYS A 25 13.45 -7.42 -21.86
CA LYS A 25 12.90 -8.09 -23.06
C LYS A 25 13.28 -7.42 -24.38
N GLY A 26 14.16 -6.41 -24.33
CA GLY A 26 14.70 -5.73 -25.50
C GLY A 26 13.82 -4.63 -26.08
N LYS A 27 12.78 -4.20 -25.34
CA LYS A 27 11.96 -3.07 -25.75
C LYS A 27 12.69 -1.74 -25.51
N SER A 28 12.55 -0.79 -26.44
CA SER A 28 12.96 0.60 -26.24
C SER A 28 11.95 1.30 -25.34
N VAL A 29 12.35 1.62 -24.10
CA VAL A 29 11.44 2.13 -23.07
C VAL A 29 11.88 3.51 -22.58
N LEU A 30 10.92 4.44 -22.49
CA LEU A 30 11.07 5.74 -21.86
C LEU A 30 10.15 5.82 -20.63
N VAL A 31 10.70 6.16 -19.47
CA VAL A 31 9.93 6.46 -18.26
C VAL A 31 9.91 7.97 -18.03
N LEU A 32 8.73 8.55 -17.83
CA LEU A 32 8.50 9.97 -17.58
C LEU A 32 7.94 10.18 -16.18
N GLU A 33 8.69 10.90 -15.35
CA GLU A 33 8.32 11.23 -13.97
C GLU A 33 8.19 12.75 -13.82
N SER A 34 7.07 13.19 -13.28
CA SER A 34 6.78 14.62 -13.08
C SER A 34 7.62 15.27 -11.98
N ARG A 35 7.96 14.49 -10.94
CA ARG A 35 8.79 14.96 -9.82
C ARG A 35 10.27 14.89 -10.19
N ASP A 36 11.08 15.58 -9.43
CA ASP A 36 12.56 15.51 -9.51
C ASP A 36 13.11 14.19 -8.94
N GLN A 37 12.30 13.44 -8.21
CA GLN A 37 12.63 12.20 -7.51
C GLN A 37 11.72 11.05 -7.93
N ILE A 38 12.31 9.88 -8.17
CA ILE A 38 11.59 8.61 -8.42
C ILE A 38 11.02 8.02 -7.13
N GLY A 39 10.24 6.95 -7.27
CA GLY A 39 9.80 6.09 -6.17
C GLY A 39 8.34 6.30 -5.75
N GLY A 40 7.74 7.43 -6.10
CA GLY A 40 6.35 7.72 -5.72
C GLY A 40 6.16 7.63 -4.20
N MET A 41 5.25 6.79 -3.71
CA MET A 41 4.98 6.61 -2.28
C MET A 41 6.09 5.89 -1.50
N ALA A 42 7.09 5.31 -2.18
CA ALA A 42 8.27 4.72 -1.55
C ALA A 42 9.44 5.71 -1.45
N SER A 43 9.25 6.97 -1.79
CA SER A 43 10.28 8.00 -1.68
C SER A 43 10.51 8.42 -0.22
N SER A 44 11.72 8.92 0.05
CA SER A 44 12.07 9.55 1.33
C SER A 44 12.35 11.03 1.11
N ILE A 45 12.12 11.85 2.12
CA ILE A 45 12.37 13.29 2.08
C ILE A 45 13.15 13.75 3.31
N GLU A 46 13.95 14.78 3.15
CA GLU A 46 14.49 15.55 4.26
C GLU A 46 13.43 16.61 4.64
N PHE A 47 12.85 16.49 5.84
CA PHE A 47 11.75 17.35 6.28
C PHE A 47 12.20 18.43 7.26
N SER A 48 13.42 18.31 7.78
CA SER A 48 14.13 19.31 8.59
C SER A 48 15.62 19.06 8.42
N PRO A 49 16.51 20.06 8.55
CA PRO A 49 17.96 19.87 8.35
C PRO A 49 18.53 18.66 9.12
N GLY A 50 19.02 17.67 8.38
CA GLY A 50 19.56 16.41 8.91
C GLY A 50 18.52 15.37 9.32
N PHE A 51 17.21 15.63 9.17
CA PHE A 51 16.14 14.69 9.50
C PHE A 51 15.41 14.22 8.25
N LYS A 52 15.49 12.91 7.98
CA LYS A 52 14.84 12.25 6.84
C LYS A 52 13.68 11.36 7.33
N CYS A 53 12.69 11.18 6.48
CA CYS A 53 11.60 10.23 6.70
C CYS A 53 11.16 9.59 5.40
N ASN A 54 10.61 8.37 5.49
CA ASN A 54 9.84 7.79 4.40
C ASN A 54 8.50 8.50 4.32
N VAL A 55 8.09 8.96 3.12
CA VAL A 55 6.90 9.80 2.98
C VAL A 55 5.65 9.11 3.51
N ILE A 56 5.40 7.87 3.11
CA ILE A 56 4.20 7.12 3.49
C ILE A 56 4.54 5.82 4.20
N ASN A 57 5.27 4.92 3.56
CA ASN A 57 5.49 3.58 4.07
C ASN A 57 6.88 3.45 4.69
N ASP A 58 6.95 3.06 5.95
CA ASP A 58 8.22 2.76 6.61
C ASP A 58 8.70 1.33 6.38
N SER A 59 7.82 0.46 5.86
CA SER A 59 8.07 -0.96 5.70
C SER A 59 7.47 -1.52 4.42
N ILE A 60 7.95 -2.68 4.02
CA ILE A 60 7.44 -3.49 2.92
C ILE A 60 6.85 -4.77 3.53
N LYS A 61 5.62 -5.13 3.14
CA LYS A 61 5.01 -6.39 3.59
C LYS A 61 5.62 -7.59 2.86
N TRP A 62 5.68 -7.48 1.55
CA TRP A 62 6.26 -8.47 0.65
C TRP A 62 6.61 -7.81 -0.68
N ILE A 63 7.51 -8.43 -1.43
CA ILE A 63 7.82 -8.11 -2.83
C ILE A 63 7.47 -9.35 -3.65
N ASP A 64 6.96 -9.17 -4.85
CA ASP A 64 6.60 -10.28 -5.73
C ASP A 64 7.81 -11.21 -5.94
N PRO A 65 7.74 -12.49 -5.51
CA PRO A 65 8.86 -13.41 -5.64
C PRO A 65 9.32 -13.63 -7.09
N ARG A 66 8.39 -13.47 -8.05
CA ARG A 66 8.72 -13.57 -9.48
C ARG A 66 9.58 -12.39 -9.92
N LEU A 67 9.33 -11.18 -9.37
CA LEU A 67 10.11 -9.99 -9.62
C LEU A 67 11.50 -10.11 -9.02
N VAL A 68 11.59 -10.51 -7.74
CA VAL A 68 12.87 -10.73 -7.03
C VAL A 68 13.76 -11.66 -7.84
N LYS A 69 13.22 -12.81 -8.27
CA LYS A 69 13.95 -13.80 -9.05
C LYS A 69 14.30 -13.31 -10.47
N LEU A 70 13.36 -12.64 -11.15
CA LEU A 70 13.56 -12.21 -12.54
C LEU A 70 14.65 -11.16 -12.69
N LEU A 71 14.71 -10.21 -11.76
CA LEU A 71 15.67 -9.10 -11.79
C LEU A 71 16.89 -9.33 -10.89
N ASP A 72 16.92 -10.46 -10.16
CA ASP A 72 17.98 -10.77 -9.18
C ASP A 72 18.21 -9.62 -8.18
N LEU A 73 17.10 -9.15 -7.58
CA LEU A 73 17.12 -7.93 -6.76
C LEU A 73 18.05 -8.03 -5.56
N GLU A 74 18.25 -9.22 -5.00
CA GLU A 74 19.18 -9.45 -3.89
C GLU A 74 20.64 -9.21 -4.33
N ALA A 75 21.03 -9.72 -5.50
CA ALA A 75 22.34 -9.45 -6.10
C ALA A 75 22.51 -7.97 -6.48
N CYS A 76 21.40 -7.27 -6.79
CA CYS A 76 21.38 -5.82 -7.02
C CYS A 76 21.43 -4.98 -5.73
N GLY A 77 21.53 -5.62 -4.55
CA GLY A 77 21.70 -4.96 -3.26
C GLY A 77 20.42 -4.72 -2.47
N LEU A 78 19.31 -5.37 -2.82
CA LEU A 78 18.09 -5.33 -2.00
C LEU A 78 18.30 -6.14 -0.72
N GLU A 79 18.44 -5.45 0.39
CA GLU A 79 18.55 -6.06 1.72
C GLU A 79 17.30 -5.77 2.53
N LEU A 80 16.55 -6.83 2.85
CA LEU A 80 15.34 -6.76 3.67
C LEU A 80 15.64 -7.28 5.07
N VAL A 81 15.36 -6.47 6.07
CA VAL A 81 15.55 -6.79 7.49
C VAL A 81 14.19 -7.05 8.12
N GLN A 82 14.02 -8.25 8.67
CA GLN A 82 12.82 -8.61 9.44
C GLN A 82 13.13 -8.52 10.93
N PRO A 83 12.40 -7.71 11.72
CA PRO A 83 12.63 -7.59 13.14
C PRO A 83 12.17 -8.85 13.89
N GLU A 84 12.69 -9.08 15.10
CA GLU A 84 12.25 -10.16 15.98
C GLU A 84 10.80 -9.96 16.49
N ILE A 85 10.44 -8.70 16.77
CA ILE A 85 9.08 -8.30 17.08
C ILE A 85 8.50 -7.62 15.83
N LEU A 86 7.45 -8.20 15.29
CA LEU A 86 6.82 -7.71 14.05
C LEU A 86 5.91 -6.51 14.32
N ARG A 87 5.21 -6.53 15.47
CA ARG A 87 4.31 -5.47 15.90
C ARG A 87 4.04 -5.54 17.39
N ILE A 88 3.90 -4.38 18.02
CA ILE A 88 3.37 -4.23 19.38
C ILE A 88 2.08 -3.42 19.31
N VAL A 89 1.00 -3.94 19.89
CA VAL A 89 -0.31 -3.27 19.91
C VAL A 89 -0.67 -2.93 21.35
N PHE A 90 -0.81 -1.63 21.61
CA PHE A 90 -1.21 -1.10 22.91
C PHE A 90 -2.72 -1.11 23.09
N GLY A 91 -3.14 -1.61 24.26
CA GLY A 91 -4.47 -1.49 24.80
C GLY A 91 -4.65 -0.26 25.69
N ASN A 92 -5.54 -0.39 26.67
CA ASN A 92 -5.72 0.63 27.70
C ASN A 92 -4.60 0.54 28.75
N ASN A 93 -4.29 1.66 29.39
CA ASN A 93 -3.38 1.71 30.55
C ASN A 93 -1.95 1.16 30.34
N GLY A 94 -1.49 1.05 29.06
CA GLY A 94 -0.14 0.58 28.74
C GLY A 94 0.00 -0.94 28.63
N GLU A 95 -1.08 -1.71 28.80
CA GLU A 95 -1.08 -3.12 28.43
C GLU A 95 -0.82 -3.30 26.93
N HIS A 96 -0.17 -4.38 26.53
CA HIS A 96 0.12 -4.60 25.11
C HIS A 96 0.26 -6.09 24.77
N ILE A 97 0.02 -6.40 23.48
CA ILE A 97 0.34 -7.71 22.89
C ILE A 97 1.47 -7.49 21.87
N SER A 98 2.49 -8.34 21.96
CA SER A 98 3.63 -8.35 21.04
C SER A 98 3.54 -9.54 20.09
N PHE A 99 3.55 -9.26 18.79
CA PHE A 99 3.58 -10.27 17.73
C PHE A 99 5.02 -10.47 17.30
N HIS A 100 5.51 -11.70 17.43
CA HIS A 100 6.91 -12.03 17.19
C HIS A 100 7.07 -12.89 15.93
N LYS A 101 8.27 -12.86 15.37
CA LYS A 101 8.70 -13.82 14.35
C LYS A 101 8.66 -15.26 14.87
N ASN A 102 9.00 -15.46 16.13
CA ASN A 102 8.78 -16.73 16.83
C ASN A 102 7.34 -16.79 17.35
N VAL A 103 6.55 -17.73 16.80
CA VAL A 103 5.13 -17.92 17.13
C VAL A 103 4.92 -18.25 18.61
N ASP A 104 5.83 -19.02 19.25
CA ASP A 104 5.68 -19.36 20.67
C ASP A 104 5.81 -18.12 21.56
N LYS A 105 6.69 -17.16 21.23
CA LYS A 105 6.77 -15.88 21.94
C LYS A 105 5.49 -15.03 21.78
N THR A 106 4.82 -15.13 20.63
CA THR A 106 3.51 -14.49 20.45
C THR A 106 2.46 -15.14 21.35
N ILE A 107 2.46 -16.48 21.44
CA ILE A 107 1.59 -17.24 22.33
C ILE A 107 1.82 -16.83 23.80
N ASP A 108 3.08 -16.72 24.23
CA ASP A 108 3.43 -16.26 25.57
C ASP A 108 2.92 -14.84 25.84
N SER A 109 3.00 -13.95 24.83
CA SER A 109 2.45 -12.59 24.95
C SER A 109 0.92 -12.59 25.08
N ILE A 110 0.22 -13.39 24.27
CA ILE A 110 -1.25 -13.52 24.32
C ILE A 110 -1.68 -14.16 25.66
N SER A 111 -0.95 -15.16 26.17
CA SER A 111 -1.29 -15.88 27.39
C SER A 111 -1.35 -14.99 28.64
N LYS A 112 -0.62 -13.88 28.64
CA LYS A 112 -0.69 -12.86 29.71
C LYS A 112 -2.07 -12.18 29.79
N HIS A 113 -2.85 -12.22 28.70
CA HIS A 113 -4.18 -11.63 28.59
C HIS A 113 -5.30 -12.68 28.57
N SER A 114 -5.06 -13.84 27.91
CA SER A 114 -6.00 -14.95 27.82
C SER A 114 -5.26 -16.27 27.53
N ILE A 115 -5.29 -17.19 28.47
CA ILE A 115 -4.72 -18.53 28.30
C ILE A 115 -5.50 -19.33 27.24
N GLU A 116 -6.82 -19.20 27.22
CA GLU A 116 -7.67 -19.92 26.26
C GLU A 116 -7.44 -19.44 24.83
N ASP A 117 -7.33 -18.15 24.62
CA ASP A 117 -7.06 -17.60 23.28
C ASP A 117 -5.64 -17.95 22.79
N SER A 118 -4.66 -18.01 23.70
CA SER A 118 -3.30 -18.38 23.35
C SER A 118 -3.18 -19.78 22.77
N LYS A 119 -4.02 -20.73 23.23
CA LYS A 119 -4.07 -22.11 22.72
C LYS A 119 -4.59 -22.18 21.27
N LYS A 120 -5.48 -21.28 20.88
CA LYS A 120 -6.10 -21.22 19.54
C LYS A 120 -5.20 -20.52 18.49
N TRP A 121 -4.16 -19.81 18.93
CA TRP A 121 -3.36 -18.94 18.06
C TRP A 121 -2.72 -19.68 16.89
N LYS A 122 -2.11 -20.85 17.09
CA LYS A 122 -1.47 -21.63 16.00
C LYS A 122 -2.47 -22.07 14.94
N ASP A 123 -3.66 -22.47 15.35
CA ASP A 123 -4.70 -22.90 14.42
C ASP A 123 -5.23 -21.70 13.61
N PHE A 124 -5.39 -20.55 14.26
CA PHE A 124 -5.81 -19.32 13.59
C PHE A 124 -4.81 -18.85 12.54
N ILE A 125 -3.51 -18.77 12.85
CA ILE A 125 -2.51 -18.34 11.86
C ILE A 125 -2.41 -19.32 10.70
N SER A 126 -2.50 -20.63 10.96
CA SER A 126 -2.52 -21.66 9.91
C SER A 126 -3.77 -21.54 9.01
N TYR A 127 -4.91 -21.15 9.59
CA TYR A 127 -6.12 -20.88 8.83
C TYR A 127 -5.97 -19.66 7.93
N ILE A 128 -5.44 -18.55 8.44
CA ILE A 128 -5.19 -17.34 7.65
C ILE A 128 -4.15 -17.59 6.54
N GLU A 129 -3.06 -18.29 6.85
CA GLU A 129 -2.04 -18.68 5.86
C GLU A 129 -2.63 -19.50 4.72
N LYS A 130 -3.45 -20.51 5.05
CA LYS A 130 -4.16 -21.33 4.05
C LYS A 130 -4.97 -20.45 3.10
N LEU A 131 -5.73 -19.47 3.61
CA LEU A 131 -6.56 -18.60 2.79
C LEU A 131 -5.72 -17.62 1.97
N SER A 132 -4.66 -17.08 2.55
CA SER A 132 -3.74 -16.17 1.86
C SER A 132 -3.03 -16.84 0.68
N HIS A 133 -2.72 -18.13 0.76
CA HIS A 133 -2.17 -18.90 -0.36
C HIS A 133 -3.09 -18.94 -1.60
N PHE A 134 -4.40 -18.91 -1.43
CA PHE A 134 -5.30 -18.76 -2.59
C PHE A 134 -5.17 -17.38 -3.22
N LEU A 135 -5.08 -16.33 -2.41
CA LEU A 135 -4.88 -14.97 -2.91
C LEU A 135 -3.53 -14.81 -3.63
N GLU A 136 -2.46 -15.42 -3.13
CA GLU A 136 -1.16 -15.43 -3.81
C GLU A 136 -1.29 -15.91 -5.26
N LYS A 137 -2.00 -17.02 -5.47
CA LYS A 137 -2.20 -17.56 -6.81
C LYS A 137 -3.15 -16.70 -7.64
N ILE A 138 -4.17 -16.12 -7.04
CA ILE A 138 -5.05 -15.14 -7.71
C ILE A 138 -4.24 -13.91 -8.16
N TYR A 139 -3.32 -13.41 -7.35
CA TYR A 139 -2.51 -12.22 -7.63
C TYR A 139 -1.49 -12.41 -8.76
N GLU A 140 -1.07 -13.65 -8.98
CA GLU A 140 -0.20 -14.01 -10.12
C GLU A 140 -0.94 -13.99 -11.48
N LEU A 141 -2.28 -14.05 -11.46
CA LEU A 141 -3.08 -14.16 -12.69
C LEU A 141 -3.39 -12.79 -13.31
N THR A 142 -3.53 -12.79 -14.63
CA THR A 142 -4.34 -11.77 -15.30
C THR A 142 -5.81 -12.11 -15.08
N PRO A 143 -6.64 -11.22 -14.53
CA PRO A 143 -8.07 -11.50 -14.32
C PRO A 143 -8.76 -11.93 -15.62
N PRO A 144 -9.73 -12.87 -15.58
CA PRO A 144 -10.48 -13.26 -16.76
C PRO A 144 -11.32 -12.10 -17.31
N LYS A 145 -11.51 -12.07 -18.62
CA LYS A 145 -12.37 -11.06 -19.26
C LYS A 145 -13.83 -11.48 -19.17
N LEU A 146 -14.60 -10.74 -18.39
CA LEU A 146 -16.04 -10.97 -18.27
C LEU A 146 -16.83 -10.11 -19.27
N PRO A 147 -18.00 -10.63 -19.77
CA PRO A 147 -18.59 -11.97 -19.56
C PRO A 147 -18.01 -13.08 -20.43
N SER A 148 -17.09 -12.79 -21.35
CA SER A 148 -16.56 -13.76 -22.32
C SER A 148 -15.26 -14.38 -21.81
N VAL A 149 -15.37 -15.46 -21.02
CA VAL A 149 -14.20 -16.25 -20.60
C VAL A 149 -13.82 -17.23 -21.72
N GLY A 150 -12.65 -17.05 -22.34
CA GLY A 150 -12.15 -17.92 -23.37
C GLY A 150 -11.36 -19.13 -22.82
N ILE A 151 -11.04 -20.08 -23.71
CA ILE A 151 -10.25 -21.27 -23.34
C ILE A 151 -8.84 -20.87 -22.83
N LYS A 152 -8.26 -19.80 -23.38
CA LYS A 152 -6.94 -19.30 -22.96
C LYS A 152 -6.95 -18.77 -21.51
N GLU A 153 -8.03 -18.10 -21.09
CA GLU A 153 -8.22 -17.62 -19.72
C GLU A 153 -8.36 -18.80 -18.75
N ILE A 154 -9.11 -19.85 -19.13
CA ILE A 154 -9.24 -21.07 -18.32
C ILE A 154 -7.87 -21.74 -18.14
N PHE A 155 -7.08 -21.87 -19.22
CA PHE A 155 -5.70 -22.37 -19.12
C PHE A 155 -4.80 -21.48 -18.25
N GLY A 156 -4.99 -20.16 -18.30
CA GLY A 156 -4.30 -19.20 -17.43
C GLY A 156 -4.56 -19.45 -15.94
N MET A 157 -5.76 -19.93 -15.58
CA MET A 157 -6.16 -20.22 -14.20
C MET A 157 -5.56 -21.53 -13.64
N ARG A 158 -4.74 -22.26 -14.42
CA ARG A 158 -4.15 -23.54 -13.96
C ARG A 158 -3.34 -23.44 -12.65
N SER A 159 -2.78 -22.28 -12.33
CA SER A 159 -2.08 -22.06 -11.06
C SER A 159 -2.99 -22.19 -9.84
N MET A 160 -4.31 -21.97 -10.01
CA MET A 160 -5.33 -22.17 -8.97
C MET A 160 -5.49 -23.65 -8.58
N PHE A 161 -5.10 -24.60 -9.45
CA PHE A 161 -5.14 -26.00 -9.07
C PHE A 161 -4.18 -26.37 -7.94
N THR A 162 -3.09 -25.62 -7.76
CA THR A 162 -2.12 -25.89 -6.69
C THR A 162 -2.74 -25.73 -5.29
N PRO A 163 -3.32 -24.59 -4.91
CA PRO A 163 -3.98 -24.45 -3.61
C PRO A 163 -5.23 -25.34 -3.51
N ILE A 164 -5.98 -25.56 -4.60
CA ILE A 164 -7.14 -26.46 -4.59
C ILE A 164 -6.69 -27.89 -4.30
N ARG A 165 -5.60 -28.37 -4.91
CA ARG A 165 -5.04 -29.71 -4.66
C ARG A 165 -4.52 -29.86 -3.23
N ARG A 166 -3.92 -28.79 -2.66
CA ARG A 166 -3.34 -28.79 -1.31
C ARG A 166 -4.42 -28.71 -0.22
N TYR A 167 -5.45 -27.87 -0.40
CA TYR A 167 -6.42 -27.54 0.63
C TYR A 167 -7.85 -28.01 0.32
N GLY A 168 -8.07 -28.62 -0.85
CA GLY A 168 -9.38 -29.11 -1.30
C GLY A 168 -10.38 -27.99 -1.64
N THR A 169 -11.57 -28.39 -2.04
CA THR A 169 -12.69 -27.46 -2.32
C THR A 169 -13.14 -26.70 -1.09
N ARG A 170 -12.99 -27.29 0.12
CA ARG A 170 -13.30 -26.61 1.38
C ARG A 170 -12.51 -25.33 1.56
N GLY A 171 -11.24 -25.27 1.10
CA GLY A 171 -10.44 -24.04 1.15
C GLY A 171 -11.03 -22.91 0.32
N ILE A 172 -11.64 -23.20 -0.84
CA ILE A 172 -12.35 -22.19 -1.64
C ILE A 172 -13.61 -21.71 -0.91
N VAL A 173 -14.37 -22.62 -0.32
CA VAL A 173 -15.57 -22.28 0.45
C VAL A 173 -15.20 -21.39 1.63
N ASP A 174 -14.14 -21.72 2.35
CA ASP A 174 -13.61 -20.91 3.46
C ASP A 174 -13.20 -19.50 2.98
N LEU A 175 -12.51 -19.39 1.83
CA LEU A 175 -12.14 -18.10 1.25
C LEU A 175 -13.36 -17.25 0.87
N LEU A 176 -14.36 -17.86 0.21
CA LEU A 176 -15.59 -17.19 -0.18
C LEU A 176 -16.43 -16.77 1.03
N ARG A 177 -16.31 -17.49 2.17
CA ARG A 177 -16.96 -17.13 3.43
C ARG A 177 -16.23 -15.98 4.12
N VAL A 178 -14.91 -16.07 4.26
CA VAL A 178 -14.11 -15.12 5.04
C VAL A 178 -13.94 -13.78 4.32
N ALA A 179 -13.76 -13.78 3.00
CA ALA A 179 -13.53 -12.55 2.25
C ALA A 179 -14.61 -11.46 2.49
N PRO A 180 -15.93 -11.76 2.47
CA PRO A 180 -16.95 -10.75 2.74
C PRO A 180 -17.20 -10.46 4.24
N MET A 181 -16.66 -11.24 5.17
CA MET A 181 -16.89 -11.05 6.60
C MET A 181 -16.39 -9.69 7.10
N MET A 182 -17.07 -9.17 8.11
CA MET A 182 -16.57 -8.10 8.95
C MET A 182 -15.52 -8.63 9.93
N MET A 183 -14.56 -7.79 10.34
CA MET A 183 -13.55 -8.23 11.31
C MET A 183 -14.15 -8.78 12.61
N PRO A 184 -15.15 -8.12 13.26
CA PRO A 184 -15.76 -8.68 14.46
C PRO A 184 -16.30 -10.10 14.26
N GLU A 185 -17.02 -10.36 13.17
CA GLU A 185 -17.57 -11.69 12.87
C GLU A 185 -16.45 -12.76 12.80
N LEU A 186 -15.35 -12.43 12.12
CA LEU A 186 -14.24 -13.37 11.98
C LEU A 186 -13.51 -13.61 13.31
N VAL A 187 -13.19 -12.56 14.05
CA VAL A 187 -12.38 -12.71 15.27
C VAL A 187 -13.18 -13.27 16.44
N ASP A 188 -14.52 -13.05 16.48
CA ASP A 188 -15.42 -13.59 17.50
C ASP A 188 -15.57 -15.13 17.41
N GLU A 189 -15.37 -15.70 16.21
CA GLU A 189 -15.33 -17.16 16.04
C GLU A 189 -14.12 -17.81 16.74
N TRP A 190 -13.05 -17.05 16.98
CA TRP A 190 -11.77 -17.58 17.46
C TRP A 190 -11.42 -17.14 18.88
N PHE A 191 -11.65 -15.86 19.23
CA PHE A 191 -11.06 -15.23 20.40
C PHE A 191 -12.09 -14.46 21.23
N GLU A 192 -11.82 -14.40 22.55
CA GLU A 192 -12.65 -13.68 23.52
C GLU A 192 -11.97 -12.39 24.01
N ASN A 193 -10.63 -12.37 24.09
CA ASN A 193 -9.89 -11.23 24.57
C ASN A 193 -10.01 -10.02 23.61
N GLU A 194 -10.49 -8.89 24.11
CA GLU A 194 -10.79 -7.70 23.31
C GLU A 194 -9.53 -7.07 22.70
N LEU A 195 -8.42 -7.03 23.43
CA LEU A 195 -7.17 -6.48 22.90
C LEU A 195 -6.61 -7.35 21.76
N LEU A 196 -6.67 -8.70 21.89
CA LEU A 196 -6.25 -9.59 20.80
C LEU A 196 -7.15 -9.44 19.58
N ARG A 197 -8.47 -9.41 19.78
CA ARG A 197 -9.44 -9.21 18.68
C ARG A 197 -9.21 -7.90 17.96
N SER A 198 -8.98 -6.81 18.71
CA SER A 198 -8.64 -5.50 18.15
C SER A 198 -7.31 -5.52 17.41
N SER A 199 -6.29 -6.16 17.99
CA SER A 199 -4.96 -6.30 17.38
C SER A 199 -5.00 -7.02 16.03
N ILE A 200 -5.87 -8.01 15.89
CA ILE A 200 -6.09 -8.72 14.62
C ILE A 200 -6.84 -7.81 13.63
N SER A 201 -7.84 -7.08 14.12
CA SER A 201 -8.74 -6.27 13.28
C SER A 201 -8.05 -5.12 12.56
N ILE A 202 -6.92 -4.61 13.06
CA ILE A 202 -6.16 -3.55 12.38
C ILE A 202 -5.70 -3.96 10.97
N ALA A 203 -5.46 -5.24 10.73
CA ALA A 203 -5.07 -5.72 9.41
C ALA A 203 -6.21 -5.59 8.38
N GLY A 204 -7.47 -5.71 8.81
CA GLY A 204 -8.64 -5.58 7.95
C GLY A 204 -8.97 -4.14 7.53
N ILE A 205 -8.37 -3.15 8.19
CA ILE A 205 -8.69 -1.73 7.97
C ILE A 205 -7.51 -0.89 7.48
N HIS A 206 -6.35 -1.47 7.28
CA HIS A 206 -5.11 -0.76 6.97
C HIS A 206 -5.22 0.11 5.72
N HIS A 207 -5.08 1.43 5.87
CA HIS A 207 -5.25 2.46 4.84
C HIS A 207 -6.63 2.54 4.18
N HIS A 208 -7.69 2.08 4.86
CA HIS A 208 -9.05 2.19 4.38
C HIS A 208 -9.84 3.31 5.06
N SER A 209 -10.87 3.80 4.36
CA SER A 209 -11.76 4.85 4.87
C SER A 209 -12.89 4.32 5.78
N PHE A 210 -13.02 3.00 5.87
CA PHE A 210 -14.07 2.30 6.63
C PHE A 210 -13.50 1.57 7.84
N GLY A 211 -14.35 1.35 8.84
CA GLY A 211 -14.01 0.68 10.08
C GLY A 211 -14.12 -0.84 10.02
N PRO A 212 -13.79 -1.54 11.12
CA PRO A 212 -13.79 -3.00 11.19
C PRO A 212 -15.16 -3.65 11.02
N TYR A 213 -16.26 -2.92 11.21
CA TYR A 213 -17.62 -3.38 10.98
C TYR A 213 -18.07 -3.24 9.50
N ALA A 214 -17.18 -2.90 8.59
CA ALA A 214 -17.49 -2.90 7.17
C ALA A 214 -17.31 -4.31 6.58
N ALA A 215 -18.24 -4.70 5.70
CA ALA A 215 -18.15 -5.94 4.95
C ALA A 215 -16.89 -5.93 4.05
N GLY A 216 -16.23 -7.08 3.93
CA GLY A 216 -15.01 -7.24 3.13
C GLY A 216 -13.72 -6.91 3.87
N THR A 217 -13.76 -6.55 5.16
CA THR A 217 -12.55 -6.37 5.97
C THR A 217 -11.79 -7.69 6.17
N GLY A 218 -12.48 -8.84 6.10
CA GLY A 218 -11.86 -10.16 6.03
C GLY A 218 -10.95 -10.33 4.81
N TYR A 219 -11.39 -9.88 3.61
CA TYR A 219 -10.54 -9.86 2.43
C TYR A 219 -9.28 -9.00 2.64
N ASN A 220 -9.43 -7.81 3.22
CA ASN A 220 -8.30 -6.93 3.47
C ASN A 220 -7.30 -7.53 4.46
N LEU A 221 -7.78 -8.21 5.50
CA LEU A 221 -6.92 -8.98 6.40
C LEU A 221 -6.10 -10.01 5.61
N LEU A 222 -6.74 -10.80 4.74
CA LEU A 222 -6.02 -11.78 3.92
C LEU A 222 -5.01 -11.12 2.98
N HIS A 223 -5.36 -9.99 2.36
CA HIS A 223 -4.45 -9.21 1.51
C HIS A 223 -3.17 -8.78 2.27
N GLN A 224 -3.29 -8.39 3.53
CA GLN A 224 -2.15 -8.01 4.37
C GLN A 224 -1.25 -9.20 4.75
N HIS A 225 -1.72 -10.44 4.59
CA HIS A 225 -1.00 -11.66 4.94
C HIS A 225 -0.53 -12.50 3.75
N VAL A 226 -0.73 -12.00 2.52
CA VAL A 226 -0.15 -12.59 1.29
C VAL A 226 1.38 -12.64 1.43
N HIS A 227 1.98 -13.78 1.12
CA HIS A 227 3.40 -14.09 1.33
C HIS A 227 3.90 -13.87 2.77
N GLY A 228 3.00 -13.95 3.75
CA GLY A 228 3.35 -13.80 5.18
C GLY A 228 4.06 -15.01 5.77
N ASN A 229 4.06 -16.17 5.09
CA ASN A 229 4.72 -17.41 5.52
C ASN A 229 4.37 -17.81 6.96
N GLY A 230 3.09 -17.73 7.34
CA GLY A 230 2.59 -18.05 8.67
C GLY A 230 2.87 -16.99 9.74
N LEU A 231 3.42 -15.84 9.37
CA LEU A 231 3.65 -14.73 10.29
C LEU A 231 2.47 -13.76 10.27
N PHE A 232 1.90 -13.52 11.44
CA PHE A 232 0.87 -12.50 11.60
C PHE A 232 1.53 -11.12 11.74
N HIS A 233 0.99 -10.11 11.07
CA HIS A 233 1.58 -8.77 10.96
C HIS A 233 3.00 -8.75 10.36
N ASN A 234 3.26 -9.64 9.38
CA ASN A 234 4.56 -9.67 8.71
C ASN A 234 4.98 -8.26 8.26
N VAL A 235 6.23 -7.92 8.55
CA VAL A 235 6.85 -6.64 8.23
C VAL A 235 8.31 -6.84 7.89
N GLN A 236 8.78 -6.12 6.88
CA GLN A 236 10.18 -6.08 6.48
C GLN A 236 10.59 -4.62 6.26
N PHE A 237 11.80 -4.30 6.63
CA PHE A 237 12.39 -2.98 6.43
C PHE A 237 13.52 -3.06 5.41
N THR A 238 13.62 -2.08 4.55
CA THR A 238 14.78 -1.91 3.68
C THR A 238 15.87 -1.17 4.42
N LYS A 239 17.09 -1.67 4.37
CA LYS A 239 18.26 -0.95 4.88
C LYS A 239 18.49 0.30 4.03
N GLY A 240 18.51 1.48 4.65
CA GLY A 240 18.59 2.77 3.97
C GLY A 240 17.23 3.42 3.65
N GLY A 241 16.10 2.83 4.11
CA GLY A 241 14.75 3.37 3.86
C GLY A 241 14.06 2.75 2.65
N THR A 242 12.76 3.05 2.51
CA THR A 242 11.94 2.44 1.44
C THR A 242 12.34 2.89 0.03
N GLU A 243 13.02 4.04 -0.11
CA GLU A 243 13.55 4.56 -1.39
C GLU A 243 14.61 3.67 -2.04
N ILE A 244 15.21 2.75 -1.28
CA ILE A 244 16.21 1.82 -1.82
C ILE A 244 15.58 0.88 -2.85
N PHE A 245 14.34 0.44 -2.64
CA PHE A 245 13.68 -0.47 -3.57
C PHE A 245 13.45 0.15 -4.95
N PRO A 246 12.79 1.32 -5.10
CA PRO A 246 12.70 1.97 -6.41
C PRO A 246 14.06 2.38 -6.99
N SER A 247 15.07 2.69 -6.17
CA SER A 247 16.43 3.00 -6.67
C SER A 247 17.09 1.77 -7.31
N ILE A 248 16.93 0.58 -6.72
CA ILE A 248 17.39 -0.68 -7.31
C ILE A 248 16.63 -0.98 -8.60
N LEU A 249 15.31 -0.80 -8.64
CA LEU A 249 14.52 -1.00 -9.86
C LEU A 249 14.95 -0.04 -10.97
N LYS A 250 15.27 1.22 -10.64
CA LYS A 250 15.84 2.19 -11.58
C LYS A 250 17.14 1.68 -12.16
N SER A 251 18.09 1.26 -11.31
CA SER A 251 19.39 0.72 -11.75
C SER A 251 19.22 -0.52 -12.63
N CYS A 252 18.28 -1.42 -12.29
CA CYS A 252 17.95 -2.56 -13.14
C CYS A 252 17.42 -2.10 -14.51
N ALA A 253 16.53 -1.11 -14.56
CA ALA A 253 15.96 -0.59 -15.79
C ALA A 253 17.06 0.06 -16.67
N GLU A 254 17.92 0.89 -16.09
CA GLU A 254 19.04 1.55 -16.79
C GLU A 254 20.04 0.51 -17.34
N ASN A 255 20.31 -0.57 -16.63
CA ASN A 255 21.14 -1.69 -17.11
C ASN A 255 20.54 -2.40 -18.34
N PHE A 256 19.23 -2.26 -18.57
CA PHE A 256 18.54 -2.75 -19.76
C PHE A 256 18.26 -1.63 -20.79
N ASN A 257 19.01 -0.54 -20.75
CA ASN A 257 18.91 0.61 -21.66
C ASN A 257 17.55 1.32 -21.63
N VAL A 258 16.85 1.28 -20.49
CA VAL A 258 15.64 2.10 -20.28
C VAL A 258 16.06 3.54 -19.99
N GLU A 259 15.48 4.49 -20.70
CA GLU A 259 15.66 5.91 -20.43
C GLU A 259 14.66 6.38 -19.37
N ILE A 260 15.14 7.09 -18.33
CA ILE A 260 14.30 7.61 -17.25
C ILE A 260 14.52 9.12 -17.15
N LYS A 261 13.44 9.90 -17.32
CA LYS A 261 13.45 11.37 -17.20
C LYS A 261 12.59 11.79 -16.02
N THR A 262 13.22 12.42 -15.03
CA THR A 262 12.55 13.13 -13.92
C THR A 262 12.27 14.58 -14.31
N SER A 263 11.50 15.30 -13.50
CA SER A 263 11.07 16.69 -13.77
C SER A 263 10.45 16.85 -15.18
N THR A 264 9.78 15.78 -15.64
CA THR A 264 9.22 15.70 -17.00
C THR A 264 7.75 15.30 -16.91
N LYS A 265 6.89 16.32 -16.82
CA LYS A 265 5.46 16.14 -16.62
C LYS A 265 4.73 15.91 -17.94
N VAL A 266 4.05 14.77 -18.01
CA VAL A 266 3.08 14.49 -19.07
C VAL A 266 1.78 15.22 -18.76
N ILE A 267 1.25 15.96 -19.73
CA ILE A 267 -0.03 16.68 -19.61
C ILE A 267 -1.15 16.07 -20.45
N SER A 268 -0.82 15.28 -21.46
CA SER A 268 -1.83 14.52 -22.20
C SER A 268 -1.28 13.23 -22.80
N ILE A 269 -2.16 12.23 -22.93
CA ILE A 269 -1.96 11.04 -23.76
C ILE A 269 -2.62 11.32 -25.10
N ASN A 270 -1.83 11.28 -26.16
CA ASN A 270 -2.30 11.61 -27.50
C ASN A 270 -3.11 10.42 -28.05
N THR A 271 -4.37 10.67 -28.37
CA THR A 271 -5.30 9.67 -28.90
C THR A 271 -5.85 10.04 -30.25
N ASN A 272 -5.93 9.06 -31.14
CA ASN A 272 -6.58 9.21 -32.44
C ASN A 272 -7.43 7.96 -32.71
N GLN A 273 -8.71 8.14 -33.04
CA GLN A 273 -9.66 7.05 -33.37
C GLN A 273 -9.60 5.87 -32.37
N ASN A 274 -9.62 6.18 -31.06
CA ASN A 274 -9.54 5.20 -29.96
C ASN A 274 -8.22 4.42 -29.86
N GLU A 275 -7.13 5.00 -30.36
CA GLU A 275 -5.77 4.45 -30.26
C GLU A 275 -4.83 5.52 -29.72
N CYS A 276 -3.95 5.18 -28.77
CA CYS A 276 -2.91 6.09 -28.33
C CYS A 276 -1.62 5.86 -29.12
N ASN A 277 -0.88 6.94 -29.38
CA ASN A 277 0.33 6.95 -30.20
C ASN A 277 1.48 7.79 -29.62
N GLY A 278 1.33 8.30 -28.41
CA GLY A 278 2.35 9.12 -27.76
C GLY A 278 1.79 9.94 -26.61
N VAL A 279 2.61 10.85 -26.14
CA VAL A 279 2.30 11.79 -25.05
C VAL A 279 2.73 13.21 -25.40
N THR A 280 2.10 14.19 -24.76
CA THR A 280 2.51 15.59 -24.80
C THR A 280 3.01 16.01 -23.43
N LEU A 281 4.17 16.63 -23.38
CA LEU A 281 4.79 17.16 -22.18
C LEU A 281 4.32 18.57 -21.85
N GLU A 282 4.53 19.03 -20.63
CA GLU A 282 4.17 20.39 -20.18
C GLU A 282 4.86 21.52 -20.99
N ASN A 283 6.06 21.24 -21.51
CA ASN A 283 6.77 22.17 -22.42
C ASN A 283 6.25 22.17 -23.85
N GLY A 284 5.22 21.39 -24.18
CA GLY A 284 4.62 21.24 -25.50
C GLY A 284 5.31 20.22 -26.42
N GLU A 285 6.38 19.57 -25.98
CA GLU A 285 7.05 18.49 -26.71
C GLU A 285 6.13 17.28 -26.85
N GLN A 286 6.09 16.68 -28.05
CA GLN A 286 5.38 15.44 -28.30
C GLN A 286 6.36 14.28 -28.49
N ILE A 287 6.15 13.21 -27.75
CA ILE A 287 6.95 11.97 -27.84
C ILE A 287 6.05 10.85 -28.34
N ILE A 288 6.50 10.16 -29.38
CA ILE A 288 5.75 9.10 -30.06
C ILE A 288 6.19 7.74 -29.46
N ALA A 289 5.23 6.84 -29.25
CA ALA A 289 5.49 5.44 -28.89
C ALA A 289 4.37 4.54 -29.42
N GLU A 290 4.71 3.25 -29.60
CA GLU A 290 3.74 2.24 -30.02
C GLU A 290 2.74 1.91 -28.91
N GLN A 291 3.19 1.94 -27.64
CA GLN A 291 2.38 1.60 -26.48
C GLN A 291 2.63 2.58 -25.32
N ILE A 292 1.59 2.89 -24.59
CA ILE A 292 1.66 3.73 -23.37
C ILE A 292 1.24 2.90 -22.16
N VAL A 293 2.01 2.97 -21.08
CA VAL A 293 1.71 2.33 -19.80
C VAL A 293 1.62 3.38 -18.71
N SER A 294 0.45 3.56 -18.11
CA SER A 294 0.28 4.52 -17.02
C SER A 294 0.37 3.81 -15.67
N SER A 295 1.26 4.30 -14.81
CA SER A 295 1.33 3.88 -13.39
C SER A 295 0.51 4.78 -12.45
N LEU A 296 -0.15 5.80 -13.00
CA LEU A 296 -1.04 6.69 -12.28
C LEU A 296 -2.36 5.97 -11.92
N ASP A 297 -3.15 6.58 -11.06
CA ASP A 297 -4.49 6.08 -10.81
C ASP A 297 -5.42 6.27 -12.03
N PRO A 298 -6.53 5.53 -12.08
CA PRO A 298 -7.46 5.59 -13.22
C PRO A 298 -8.05 6.98 -13.47
N ASN A 299 -8.34 7.75 -12.42
CA ASN A 299 -8.89 9.10 -12.57
C ASN A 299 -7.86 10.01 -13.25
N ASN A 300 -6.63 10.05 -12.77
CA ASN A 300 -5.56 10.84 -13.39
C ASN A 300 -5.30 10.40 -14.83
N THR A 301 -5.24 9.10 -15.08
CA THR A 301 -4.98 8.59 -16.43
C THR A 301 -6.08 8.98 -17.41
N PHE A 302 -7.34 8.73 -17.05
CA PHE A 302 -8.44 8.88 -18.02
C PHE A 302 -9.09 10.27 -18.02
N MET A 303 -9.29 10.87 -16.84
CA MET A 303 -9.97 12.16 -16.75
C MET A 303 -9.02 13.33 -17.04
N ASN A 304 -7.76 13.23 -16.59
CA ASN A 304 -6.79 14.30 -16.72
C ASN A 304 -5.91 14.16 -17.99
N LEU A 305 -5.32 12.97 -18.25
CA LEU A 305 -4.38 12.82 -19.36
C LEU A 305 -5.04 12.43 -20.68
N VAL A 306 -6.03 11.55 -20.70
CA VAL A 306 -6.78 11.18 -21.92
C VAL A 306 -7.84 12.22 -22.23
N GLY A 307 -8.51 12.74 -21.21
CA GLY A 307 -9.64 13.67 -21.33
C GLY A 307 -10.98 12.96 -21.52
N PRO A 308 -12.04 13.41 -20.81
CA PRO A 308 -13.35 12.76 -20.80
C PRO A 308 -14.05 12.71 -22.17
N SER A 309 -13.71 13.63 -23.09
CA SER A 309 -14.25 13.66 -24.46
C SER A 309 -13.80 12.49 -25.34
N ASN A 310 -12.70 11.83 -24.96
CA ASN A 310 -12.13 10.68 -25.68
C ASN A 310 -12.62 9.34 -25.10
N LEU A 311 -13.50 9.38 -24.09
CA LEU A 311 -14.03 8.18 -23.41
C LEU A 311 -15.45 7.86 -23.86
N SER A 312 -15.77 6.58 -24.03
CA SER A 312 -17.15 6.20 -24.23
C SER A 312 -17.99 6.46 -22.97
N PRO A 313 -19.29 6.84 -23.10
CA PRO A 313 -20.15 7.12 -21.94
C PRO A 313 -20.20 5.98 -20.91
N ASN A 314 -20.26 4.73 -21.39
CA ASN A 314 -20.27 3.55 -20.51
C ASN A 314 -18.95 3.41 -19.71
N PHE A 315 -17.80 3.64 -20.37
CA PHE A 315 -16.53 3.55 -19.69
C PHE A 315 -16.33 4.70 -18.69
N LYS A 316 -16.78 5.91 -19.04
CA LYS A 316 -16.79 7.04 -18.11
C LYS A 316 -17.62 6.73 -16.85
N THR A 317 -18.82 6.15 -17.00
CA THR A 317 -19.64 5.73 -15.86
C THR A 317 -18.91 4.70 -14.96
N GLN A 318 -18.18 3.76 -15.55
CA GLN A 318 -17.37 2.81 -14.76
C GLN A 318 -16.26 3.52 -13.96
N LEU A 319 -15.62 4.53 -14.53
CA LEU A 319 -14.58 5.33 -13.86
C LEU A 319 -15.19 6.19 -12.74
N ASP A 320 -16.34 6.83 -12.98
CA ASP A 320 -17.05 7.65 -11.98
C ASP A 320 -17.48 6.82 -10.75
N ASN A 321 -17.66 5.50 -10.91
CA ASN A 321 -18.00 4.59 -9.80
C ASN A 321 -16.80 4.16 -8.95
N ILE A 322 -15.56 4.47 -9.35
CA ILE A 322 -14.38 4.18 -8.52
C ILE A 322 -14.38 5.13 -7.32
N ARG A 323 -14.35 4.57 -6.13
CA ARG A 323 -14.26 5.34 -4.88
C ARG A 323 -12.81 5.52 -4.48
N TYR A 324 -12.38 6.76 -4.26
CA TYR A 324 -11.00 7.05 -3.84
C TYR A 324 -10.89 7.35 -2.34
N ARG A 325 -11.78 8.06 -1.74
CA ARG A 325 -11.92 8.41 -0.31
C ARG A 325 -10.65 8.23 0.54
N GLY A 326 -9.60 9.01 0.28
CA GLY A 326 -8.39 9.00 1.10
C GLY A 326 -8.68 9.40 2.54
N SER A 327 -8.05 8.71 3.48
CA SER A 327 -8.29 8.89 4.91
C SER A 327 -7.05 8.66 5.77
N THR A 328 -5.87 8.72 5.17
CA THR A 328 -4.59 8.53 5.86
C THR A 328 -3.77 9.80 5.81
N ALA A 329 -3.36 10.30 6.96
CA ALA A 329 -2.36 11.34 7.09
C ALA A 329 -1.06 10.76 7.68
N ARG A 330 0.05 11.48 7.48
CA ARG A 330 1.35 11.15 8.08
C ARG A 330 1.83 12.33 8.91
N ILE A 331 2.40 12.03 10.08
CA ILE A 331 3.11 13.04 10.88
C ILE A 331 4.50 12.51 11.20
N HIS A 332 5.51 13.33 10.90
CA HIS A 332 6.90 13.03 11.20
C HIS A 332 7.41 14.03 12.22
N PHE A 333 7.98 13.52 13.29
CA PHE A 333 8.57 14.32 14.36
C PHE A 333 10.09 14.16 14.37
N ALA A 334 10.82 15.27 14.29
CA ALA A 334 12.23 15.32 14.60
C ALA A 334 12.37 15.41 16.13
N LEU A 335 13.08 14.46 16.73
CA LEU A 335 13.21 14.33 18.18
C LEU A 335 14.64 14.63 18.64
N ASN A 336 14.79 15.34 19.75
CA ASN A 336 16.11 15.65 20.35
C ASN A 336 16.74 14.47 21.11
N LYS A 337 15.97 13.40 21.35
CA LYS A 337 16.42 12.16 21.99
C LYS A 337 15.44 11.02 21.71
N LEU A 338 15.85 9.77 21.99
CA LEU A 338 14.96 8.61 21.93
C LEU A 338 13.84 8.77 22.99
N PRO A 339 12.56 8.66 22.58
CA PRO A 339 11.45 8.76 23.53
C PRO A 339 11.34 7.48 24.38
N GLU A 340 10.84 7.61 25.59
CA GLU A 340 10.53 6.46 26.45
C GLU A 340 9.11 5.96 26.14
N ILE A 341 8.98 4.68 25.76
CA ILE A 341 7.70 4.03 25.52
C ILE A 341 7.37 3.15 26.72
N LYS A 342 6.19 3.32 27.31
CA LYS A 342 5.77 2.58 28.52
C LYS A 342 5.87 1.06 28.33
N GLY A 343 6.61 0.40 29.22
CA GLY A 343 6.73 -1.06 29.23
C GLY A 343 7.56 -1.66 28.08
N ILE A 344 8.26 -0.82 27.28
CA ILE A 344 9.03 -1.26 26.12
C ILE A 344 10.51 -0.96 26.37
N THR A 345 11.36 -1.94 26.13
CA THR A 345 12.83 -1.81 26.21
C THR A 345 13.38 -1.20 24.91
N ASN A 346 14.58 -0.63 24.96
CA ASN A 346 15.23 -0.05 23.77
C ASN A 346 15.43 -1.08 22.62
N GLU A 347 15.61 -2.35 22.95
CA GLU A 347 15.76 -3.43 21.95
C GLU A 347 14.45 -3.71 21.22
N GLU A 348 13.32 -3.59 21.92
CA GLU A 348 11.98 -3.79 21.39
C GLU A 348 11.49 -2.62 20.54
N MET A 349 12.17 -1.46 20.57
CA MET A 349 11.75 -0.27 19.81
C MET A 349 11.92 -0.36 18.29
N LYS A 350 12.61 -1.39 17.78
CA LYS A 350 12.85 -1.58 16.34
C LYS A 350 11.68 -2.27 15.64
N THR A 351 10.47 -1.90 16.00
CA THR A 351 9.23 -2.50 15.48
C THR A 351 8.16 -1.44 15.20
N ILE A 352 7.06 -1.86 14.59
CA ILE A 352 5.88 -1.03 14.40
C ILE A 352 4.99 -1.13 15.63
N PHE A 353 4.56 0.01 16.13
CA PHE A 353 3.62 0.14 17.23
C PHE A 353 2.24 0.56 16.73
N SER A 354 1.20 0.11 17.42
CA SER A 354 -0.19 0.52 17.16
C SER A 354 -0.91 0.80 18.46
N ILE A 355 -1.82 1.76 18.46
CA ILE A 355 -2.71 2.05 19.59
C ILE A 355 -4.11 1.64 19.20
N SER A 356 -4.56 0.47 19.68
CA SER A 356 -5.84 -0.14 19.30
C SER A 356 -6.44 -0.93 20.47
N PRO A 357 -6.99 -0.25 21.48
CA PRO A 357 -7.44 -0.91 22.70
C PRO A 357 -8.65 -1.82 22.50
N THR A 358 -9.55 -1.49 21.59
CA THR A 358 -10.78 -2.26 21.32
C THR A 358 -11.22 -2.13 19.86
N ILE A 359 -11.96 -3.11 19.35
CA ILE A 359 -12.59 -3.01 18.01
C ILE A 359 -13.52 -1.79 17.94
N LYS A 360 -14.24 -1.51 19.02
CA LYS A 360 -15.12 -0.34 19.09
C LYS A 360 -14.37 0.99 19.02
N TYR A 361 -13.14 1.04 19.52
CA TYR A 361 -12.26 2.21 19.36
C TYR A 361 -11.96 2.46 17.88
N LEU A 362 -11.60 1.42 17.13
CA LEU A 362 -11.33 1.50 15.69
C LEU A 362 -12.56 1.95 14.90
N GLU A 363 -13.74 1.41 15.23
CA GLU A 363 -14.99 1.80 14.55
C GLU A 363 -15.32 3.27 14.82
N ARG A 364 -15.23 3.74 16.07
CA ARG A 364 -15.47 5.14 16.41
C ARG A 364 -14.48 6.09 15.74
N ALA A 365 -13.21 5.68 15.61
CA ALA A 365 -12.23 6.46 14.87
C ALA A 365 -12.64 6.60 13.39
N SER A 366 -13.18 5.53 12.78
CA SER A 366 -13.65 5.53 11.39
C SER A 366 -14.87 6.42 11.14
N ASP A 367 -15.69 6.67 12.16
CA ASP A 367 -16.84 7.58 12.06
C ASP A 367 -16.42 9.01 11.65
N SER A 368 -15.17 9.39 11.94
CA SER A 368 -14.61 10.68 11.52
C SER A 368 -14.67 10.85 10.01
N VAL A 369 -14.40 9.80 9.24
CA VAL A 369 -14.48 9.83 7.78
C VAL A 369 -15.92 10.00 7.31
N LYS A 370 -16.87 9.27 7.92
CA LYS A 370 -18.32 9.35 7.58
C LYS A 370 -18.86 10.76 7.79
N TYR A 371 -18.37 11.45 8.82
CA TYR A 371 -18.84 12.80 9.18
C TYR A 371 -17.96 13.93 8.63
N GLY A 372 -16.85 13.62 7.95
CA GLY A 372 -15.90 14.60 7.43
C GLY A 372 -15.27 15.45 8.54
N LYS A 373 -14.79 14.83 9.61
CA LYS A 373 -14.21 15.48 10.79
C LYS A 373 -12.81 14.96 11.08
N ILE A 374 -11.99 15.77 11.70
CA ILE A 374 -10.71 15.32 12.27
C ILE A 374 -11.02 14.42 13.48
N PRO A 375 -10.42 13.22 13.58
CA PRO A 375 -10.67 12.29 14.67
C PRO A 375 -10.13 12.82 16.01
N ASP A 376 -10.95 12.81 17.06
CA ASP A 376 -10.53 13.19 18.42
C ASP A 376 -9.60 12.11 19.04
N ASN A 377 -9.87 10.85 18.74
CA ASN A 377 -9.07 9.70 19.16
C ASN A 377 -8.72 8.85 17.92
N PRO A 378 -7.69 9.27 17.16
CA PRO A 378 -7.31 8.56 15.93
C PRO A 378 -6.74 7.18 16.21
N TYR A 379 -6.95 6.23 15.28
CA TYR A 379 -6.10 5.05 15.22
C TYR A 379 -4.72 5.46 14.73
N LEU A 380 -3.71 5.09 15.51
CA LEU A 380 -2.31 5.42 15.23
C LEU A 380 -1.48 4.15 15.04
N GLU A 381 -0.63 4.21 14.02
CA GLU A 381 0.49 3.32 13.84
C GLU A 381 1.77 4.17 13.84
N PHE A 382 2.81 3.81 14.60
CA PHE A 382 4.03 4.59 14.65
C PHE A 382 5.29 3.74 14.68
N PHE A 383 6.39 4.35 14.26
CA PHE A 383 7.69 3.70 14.11
C PHE A 383 8.83 4.72 14.26
N ILE A 384 10.01 4.29 14.68
CA ILE A 384 11.21 5.11 14.83
C ILE A 384 12.24 4.69 13.77
N PRO A 385 12.14 5.19 12.51
CA PRO A 385 12.96 4.72 11.39
C PRO A 385 14.46 4.94 11.60
N SER A 386 14.87 5.96 12.35
CA SER A 386 16.26 6.23 12.69
C SER A 386 16.94 5.16 13.54
N LEU A 387 16.20 4.23 14.16
CA LEU A 387 16.77 3.08 14.86
C LEU A 387 17.27 1.98 13.92
N LEU A 388 16.75 1.93 12.70
CA LEU A 388 17.20 1.01 11.64
C LEU A 388 18.07 1.71 10.60
N ASN A 389 17.85 3.01 10.40
CA ASN A 389 18.58 3.85 9.44
C ASN A 389 19.17 5.06 10.18
N PRO A 390 20.38 4.91 10.76
CA PRO A 390 20.99 5.98 11.58
C PRO A 390 21.18 7.30 10.84
N ASP A 391 21.28 7.27 9.51
CA ASP A 391 21.43 8.46 8.66
C ASP A 391 20.12 9.29 8.53
N PHE A 392 19.02 8.81 9.12
CA PHE A 392 17.75 9.53 9.12
C PHE A 392 17.68 10.65 10.16
N ALA A 393 18.64 10.71 11.10
CA ALA A 393 18.71 11.78 12.09
C ALA A 393 20.16 12.06 12.49
N PRO A 394 20.48 13.26 13.01
CA PRO A 394 21.76 13.55 13.62
C PRO A 394 22.05 12.62 14.81
N LYS A 395 23.35 12.44 15.12
CA LYS A 395 23.77 11.53 16.20
C LYS A 395 23.12 11.89 17.55
N GLY A 396 22.42 10.92 18.13
CA GLY A 396 21.71 11.06 19.41
C GLY A 396 20.30 11.66 19.28
N GLU A 397 19.91 12.03 18.08
CA GLU A 397 18.56 12.49 17.73
C GLU A 397 17.81 11.41 16.96
N HIS A 398 16.48 11.52 16.86
CA HIS A 398 15.66 10.48 16.26
C HIS A 398 14.52 11.06 15.41
N VAL A 399 13.96 10.23 14.56
CA VAL A 399 12.71 10.49 13.85
C VAL A 399 11.64 9.55 14.37
N LEU A 400 10.46 10.08 14.69
CA LEU A 400 9.25 9.30 14.92
C LEU A 400 8.28 9.56 13.77
N SER A 401 7.91 8.51 13.06
CA SER A 401 6.94 8.54 11.96
C SER A 401 5.60 7.96 12.44
N VAL A 402 4.51 8.70 12.25
CA VAL A 402 3.17 8.32 12.69
C VAL A 402 2.23 8.27 11.50
N THR A 403 1.59 7.12 11.29
CA THR A 403 0.44 6.98 10.40
C THR A 403 -0.81 7.30 11.21
N VAL A 404 -1.57 8.27 10.74
CA VAL A 404 -2.86 8.67 11.32
C VAL A 404 -3.95 8.21 10.40
N GLN A 405 -4.65 7.15 10.78
CA GLN A 405 -5.76 6.67 9.98
C GLN A 405 -7.05 7.37 10.39
N TYR A 406 -7.95 7.51 9.42
CA TYR A 406 -9.23 8.20 9.50
C TYR A 406 -9.14 9.74 9.57
N ALA A 407 -8.07 10.29 8.99
CA ALA A 407 -7.98 11.71 8.63
C ALA A 407 -8.59 11.90 7.21
N PRO A 408 -9.86 12.32 7.06
CA PRO A 408 -10.55 12.27 5.76
C PRO A 408 -10.04 13.34 4.79
N TYR A 409 -10.00 13.01 3.49
CA TYR A 409 -9.73 13.99 2.44
C TYR A 409 -10.76 15.11 2.43
N HIS A 410 -12.06 14.75 2.44
CA HIS A 410 -13.16 15.71 2.48
C HIS A 410 -13.54 16.05 3.91
N LEU A 411 -13.38 17.31 4.28
CA LEU A 411 -13.86 17.87 5.53
C LEU A 411 -15.21 18.57 5.32
N ARG A 412 -16.18 18.34 6.21
CA ARG A 412 -17.57 18.77 6.02
C ARG A 412 -17.75 20.30 6.06
N ASN A 413 -17.07 20.96 7.00
CA ASN A 413 -17.27 22.40 7.27
C ASN A 413 -15.96 23.19 7.24
N SER A 414 -14.90 22.61 6.70
CA SER A 414 -13.57 23.21 6.64
C SER A 414 -12.79 22.60 5.47
N GLU A 415 -11.65 23.17 5.16
CA GLU A 415 -10.67 22.65 4.23
C GLU A 415 -9.36 22.34 4.98
N TRP A 416 -8.50 21.51 4.40
CA TRP A 416 -7.18 21.27 4.94
C TRP A 416 -6.36 22.56 4.95
N SER A 417 -6.19 23.15 6.14
CA SER A 417 -5.39 24.33 6.43
C SER A 417 -4.39 24.04 7.54
N ASP A 418 -3.47 24.95 7.80
CA ASP A 418 -2.50 24.79 8.87
C ASP A 418 -3.19 24.62 10.23
N SER A 419 -4.27 25.37 10.49
CA SER A 419 -5.03 25.22 11.74
C SER A 419 -5.69 23.84 11.90
N VAL A 420 -6.15 23.24 10.80
CA VAL A 420 -6.71 21.87 10.81
C VAL A 420 -5.60 20.83 11.00
N LYS A 421 -4.43 21.03 10.37
CA LYS A 421 -3.25 20.20 10.60
C LYS A 421 -2.77 20.27 12.05
N ASP A 422 -2.78 21.45 12.66
CA ASP A 422 -2.43 21.65 14.08
C ASP A 422 -3.43 20.97 15.02
N GLN A 423 -4.73 21.01 14.70
CA GLN A 423 -5.75 20.27 15.44
C GLN A 423 -5.49 18.76 15.37
N LEU A 424 -5.23 18.23 14.17
CA LEU A 424 -4.88 16.80 14.00
C LEU A 424 -3.64 16.45 14.82
N ASN A 425 -2.58 17.25 14.73
CA ASN A 425 -1.35 17.06 15.49
C ASN A 425 -1.61 17.03 17.01
N THR A 426 -2.43 17.95 17.51
CA THR A 426 -2.81 18.00 18.93
C THR A 426 -3.50 16.71 19.36
N ASN A 427 -4.47 16.20 18.58
CA ASN A 427 -5.19 14.96 18.87
C ASN A 427 -4.28 13.73 18.83
N VAL A 428 -3.35 13.72 17.87
CA VAL A 428 -2.32 12.67 17.76
C VAL A 428 -1.40 12.67 18.97
N LEU A 429 -0.90 13.83 19.38
CA LEU A 429 -0.04 13.95 20.56
C LEU A 429 -0.76 13.55 21.84
N ASN A 430 -2.03 13.94 22.02
CA ASN A 430 -2.87 13.49 23.15
C ASN A 430 -3.01 11.95 23.19
N THR A 431 -3.07 11.32 22.03
CA THR A 431 -3.16 9.86 21.92
C THR A 431 -1.81 9.20 22.19
N LEU A 432 -0.72 9.74 21.63
CA LEU A 432 0.64 9.23 21.85
C LEU A 432 1.09 9.34 23.31
N GLU A 433 0.72 10.41 24.04
CA GLU A 433 1.07 10.62 25.44
C GLU A 433 0.58 9.51 26.37
N LYS A 434 -0.45 8.77 25.97
CA LYS A 434 -0.93 7.58 26.72
C LYS A 434 0.16 6.50 26.82
N VAL A 435 1.01 6.38 25.78
CA VAL A 435 2.08 5.36 25.67
C VAL A 435 3.48 5.96 25.66
N ILE A 436 3.64 7.23 25.28
CA ILE A 436 4.91 7.99 25.26
C ILE A 436 4.74 9.28 26.08
N PRO A 437 4.82 9.23 27.43
CA PRO A 437 4.42 10.35 28.29
C PRO A 437 5.17 11.66 28.04
N ASN A 438 6.42 11.58 27.60
CA ASN A 438 7.30 12.75 27.42
C ASN A 438 7.43 13.20 25.97
N ILE A 439 6.56 12.73 25.06
CA ILE A 439 6.73 12.96 23.61
C ILE A 439 6.85 14.44 23.28
N ARG A 440 5.99 15.32 23.82
CA ARG A 440 5.99 16.75 23.49
C ARG A 440 7.32 17.44 23.82
N SER A 441 7.97 17.05 24.92
CA SER A 441 9.25 17.64 25.33
C SER A 441 10.44 17.20 24.48
N THR A 442 10.26 16.19 23.65
CA THR A 442 11.32 15.66 22.75
C THR A 442 11.23 16.24 21.34
N ILE A 443 10.12 16.85 20.96
CA ILE A 443 9.89 17.32 19.59
C ILE A 443 10.65 18.62 19.34
N LYS A 444 11.44 18.63 18.25
CA LYS A 444 12.13 19.79 17.69
C LYS A 444 11.37 20.39 16.52
N PHE A 445 10.87 19.51 15.65
CA PHE A 445 10.18 19.89 14.42
C PHE A 445 9.08 18.88 14.08
N THR A 446 8.03 19.33 13.40
CA THR A 446 6.91 18.49 12.97
C THR A 446 6.62 18.72 11.49
N LYS A 447 6.50 17.66 10.70
CA LYS A 447 5.99 17.69 9.33
C LYS A 447 4.68 16.90 9.28
N ILE A 448 3.62 17.53 8.80
CA ILE A 448 2.32 16.89 8.60
C ILE A 448 2.06 16.79 7.11
N ILE A 449 1.65 15.61 6.67
CA ILE A 449 1.26 15.31 5.29
C ILE A 449 -0.20 14.86 5.35
N SER A 450 -1.11 15.70 4.91
CA SER A 450 -2.55 15.42 4.85
C SER A 450 -2.91 14.64 3.59
N PRO A 451 -4.13 14.07 3.47
CA PRO A 451 -4.59 13.48 2.22
C PRO A 451 -4.60 14.48 1.05
N LEU A 452 -4.83 15.77 1.30
CA LEU A 452 -4.75 16.82 0.27
C LEU A 452 -3.29 17.04 -0.19
N ASP A 453 -2.33 17.01 0.74
CA ASP A 453 -0.91 17.09 0.37
C ASP A 453 -0.49 15.89 -0.49
N LEU A 454 -1.02 14.69 -0.20
CA LEU A 454 -0.78 13.49 -1.01
C LEU A 454 -1.31 13.63 -2.45
N GLU A 455 -2.45 14.27 -2.62
CA GLU A 455 -2.96 14.58 -3.96
C GLU A 455 -2.09 15.62 -4.66
N ASN A 456 -1.77 16.71 -4.00
CA ASN A 456 -1.03 17.84 -4.60
C ASN A 456 0.42 17.48 -4.93
N GLU A 457 1.11 16.73 -4.03
CA GLU A 457 2.53 16.42 -4.17
C GLU A 457 2.79 15.13 -4.96
N PHE A 458 1.89 14.14 -4.87
CA PHE A 458 2.08 12.81 -5.46
C PHE A 458 1.03 12.45 -6.54
N GLY A 459 0.07 13.33 -6.79
CA GLY A 459 -0.99 13.09 -7.77
C GLY A 459 -1.92 11.94 -7.40
N LEU A 460 -2.11 11.65 -6.11
CA LEU A 460 -3.00 10.59 -5.67
C LEU A 460 -4.43 11.13 -5.56
N THR A 461 -5.32 10.73 -6.45
CA THR A 461 -6.71 11.20 -6.42
C THR A 461 -7.31 11.06 -5.03
N GLN A 462 -7.77 12.20 -4.46
CA GLN A 462 -8.27 12.31 -3.08
C GLN A 462 -7.33 11.76 -2.01
N GLY A 463 -6.01 11.72 -2.26
CA GLY A 463 -5.03 11.17 -1.34
C GLY A 463 -5.15 9.67 -1.08
N ASN A 464 -5.79 8.90 -1.97
CA ASN A 464 -6.00 7.47 -1.79
C ASN A 464 -4.75 6.66 -2.16
N LEU A 465 -4.15 5.99 -1.16
CA LEU A 465 -2.90 5.25 -1.28
C LEU A 465 -2.99 3.99 -2.17
N ASN A 466 -4.20 3.49 -2.41
CA ASN A 466 -4.45 2.28 -3.18
C ASN A 466 -4.92 2.56 -4.61
N HIS A 467 -4.94 3.82 -5.07
CA HIS A 467 -5.49 4.22 -6.37
C HIS A 467 -6.95 3.75 -6.59
N GLY A 468 -7.76 3.84 -5.57
CA GLY A 468 -9.12 3.35 -5.43
C GLY A 468 -9.26 2.39 -4.24
N GLU A 469 -10.42 2.39 -3.59
CA GLU A 469 -10.65 1.54 -2.42
C GLU A 469 -10.49 0.06 -2.74
N MET A 470 -10.03 -0.72 -1.77
CA MET A 470 -9.89 -2.17 -1.88
C MET A 470 -11.10 -2.87 -1.26
N THR A 471 -12.27 -2.62 -1.83
CA THR A 471 -13.55 -3.26 -1.50
C THR A 471 -13.82 -4.41 -2.46
N LEU A 472 -14.72 -5.33 -2.10
CA LEU A 472 -15.02 -6.51 -2.92
C LEU A 472 -15.57 -6.19 -4.31
N ASP A 473 -16.26 -5.07 -4.45
CA ASP A 473 -16.76 -4.56 -5.74
C ASP A 473 -15.68 -3.84 -6.58
N GLN A 474 -14.47 -3.69 -6.04
CA GLN A 474 -13.28 -3.17 -6.72
C GLN A 474 -12.11 -4.17 -6.61
N PHE A 475 -12.39 -5.46 -6.75
CA PHE A 475 -11.42 -6.54 -6.63
C PHE A 475 -11.33 -7.36 -7.91
N MET A 476 -10.17 -7.92 -8.20
CA MET A 476 -9.88 -8.86 -9.30
C MET A 476 -10.37 -8.30 -10.66
N PHE A 477 -11.35 -8.93 -11.29
CA PHE A 477 -11.91 -8.54 -12.60
C PHE A 477 -12.76 -7.27 -12.57
N MET A 478 -13.04 -6.73 -11.40
CA MET A 478 -13.71 -5.44 -11.21
C MET A 478 -12.73 -4.28 -10.96
N ARG A 479 -11.40 -4.56 -10.91
CA ARG A 479 -10.39 -3.56 -10.61
C ARG A 479 -9.50 -3.25 -11.82
N PRO A 480 -9.33 -1.97 -12.22
CA PRO A 480 -10.05 -0.78 -11.76
C PRO A 480 -11.50 -0.75 -12.21
N THR A 481 -11.80 -1.32 -13.36
CA THR A 481 -13.13 -1.51 -13.95
C THR A 481 -13.17 -2.84 -14.71
N ILE A 482 -14.35 -3.36 -14.99
CA ILE A 482 -14.52 -4.59 -15.80
C ILE A 482 -13.84 -4.44 -17.17
N SER A 483 -13.90 -3.24 -17.75
CA SER A 483 -13.33 -2.96 -19.08
C SER A 483 -11.81 -2.87 -19.11
N SER A 484 -11.14 -2.70 -17.94
CA SER A 484 -9.68 -2.50 -17.83
C SER A 484 -9.01 -3.48 -16.88
N SER A 485 -9.71 -4.53 -16.45
CA SER A 485 -9.20 -5.49 -15.45
C SER A 485 -7.99 -6.30 -15.92
N GLN A 486 -7.77 -6.41 -17.23
CA GLN A 486 -6.64 -7.12 -17.83
C GLN A 486 -5.43 -6.22 -18.11
N TYR A 487 -5.30 -5.10 -17.41
CA TYR A 487 -4.28 -4.06 -17.60
C TYR A 487 -4.42 -3.27 -18.91
N GLN A 488 -4.86 -3.89 -20.00
CA GLN A 488 -5.22 -3.20 -21.24
C GLN A 488 -6.54 -2.42 -21.04
N THR A 489 -6.60 -1.22 -21.57
CA THR A 489 -7.76 -0.34 -21.50
C THR A 489 -8.65 -0.45 -22.75
N PRO A 490 -9.87 0.13 -22.75
CA PRO A 490 -10.67 0.26 -23.96
C PRO A 490 -10.02 1.12 -25.07
N ILE A 491 -9.00 1.93 -24.72
CA ILE A 491 -8.19 2.66 -25.70
C ILE A 491 -7.05 1.76 -26.13
N ASN A 492 -6.95 1.50 -27.44
CA ASN A 492 -5.91 0.66 -27.99
C ASN A 492 -4.51 1.19 -27.63
N ASN A 493 -3.58 0.29 -27.34
CA ASN A 493 -2.19 0.57 -26.97
C ASN A 493 -1.99 1.31 -25.64
N LEU A 494 -3.07 1.58 -24.87
CA LEU A 494 -3.00 2.15 -23.52
C LEU A 494 -3.19 1.06 -22.48
N TYR A 495 -2.23 0.97 -21.55
CA TYR A 495 -2.21 0.02 -20.42
C TYR A 495 -2.13 0.75 -19.09
N LEU A 496 -2.59 0.10 -18.03
CA LEU A 496 -2.43 0.54 -16.65
C LEU A 496 -1.52 -0.44 -15.89
N CYS A 497 -0.63 0.09 -15.05
CA CYS A 497 0.19 -0.73 -14.16
C CYS A 497 0.20 -0.22 -12.69
N GLY A 498 -0.52 0.85 -12.40
CA GLY A 498 -0.58 1.43 -11.05
C GLY A 498 -1.33 0.57 -10.03
N ALA A 499 -1.31 0.97 -8.76
CA ALA A 499 -2.00 0.30 -7.66
C ALA A 499 -3.53 0.17 -7.86
N GLY A 500 -4.10 0.99 -8.76
CA GLY A 500 -5.50 0.89 -9.21
C GLY A 500 -5.83 -0.38 -9.99
N THR A 501 -4.84 -1.15 -10.45
CA THR A 501 -5.06 -2.43 -11.15
C THR A 501 -5.03 -3.62 -10.16
N HIS A 502 -5.40 -4.81 -10.63
CA HIS A 502 -5.21 -6.05 -9.89
C HIS A 502 -3.70 -6.29 -9.58
N PRO A 503 -3.29 -6.71 -8.37
CA PRO A 503 -4.12 -7.11 -7.21
C PRO A 503 -4.51 -5.97 -6.27
N GLY A 504 -4.05 -4.75 -6.48
CA GLY A 504 -4.34 -3.62 -5.61
C GLY A 504 -3.10 -2.94 -5.04
N GLY A 505 -3.27 -2.20 -3.95
CA GLY A 505 -2.21 -1.42 -3.33
C GLY A 505 -1.16 -2.25 -2.59
N GLY A 506 0.00 -1.65 -2.38
CA GLY A 506 1.16 -2.23 -1.70
C GLY A 506 2.46 -1.97 -2.46
N LEU A 507 3.60 -2.06 -1.76
CA LEU A 507 4.94 -1.86 -2.33
C LEU A 507 5.53 -3.18 -2.87
N HIS A 508 4.76 -3.95 -3.65
CA HIS A 508 5.13 -5.32 -4.05
C HIS A 508 5.53 -5.49 -5.53
N GLY A 509 5.25 -4.50 -6.40
CA GLY A 509 5.61 -4.54 -7.81
C GLY A 509 4.76 -5.47 -8.69
N THR A 510 3.81 -6.23 -8.13
CA THR A 510 3.01 -7.23 -8.87
C THR A 510 2.19 -6.62 -10.00
N ASN A 511 1.63 -5.42 -9.79
CA ASN A 511 0.85 -4.72 -10.81
C ASN A 511 1.70 -4.42 -12.03
N GLY A 512 2.91 -3.86 -11.82
CA GLY A 512 3.88 -3.60 -12.88
C GLY A 512 4.33 -4.87 -13.59
N PHE A 513 4.58 -5.95 -12.82
CA PHE A 513 4.96 -7.26 -13.36
C PHE A 513 3.88 -7.84 -14.28
N ASN A 514 2.65 -7.87 -13.81
CA ASN A 514 1.53 -8.42 -14.58
C ASN A 514 1.21 -7.55 -15.80
N ALA A 515 1.25 -6.21 -15.68
CA ALA A 515 1.05 -5.29 -16.80
C ALA A 515 2.11 -5.48 -17.88
N ALA A 516 3.39 -5.58 -17.52
CA ALA A 516 4.47 -5.84 -18.48
C ALA A 516 4.25 -7.13 -19.26
N ARG A 517 3.74 -8.20 -18.62
CA ARG A 517 3.38 -9.43 -19.30
C ARG A 517 2.28 -9.24 -20.35
N GLU A 518 1.29 -8.39 -20.07
CA GLU A 518 0.22 -8.11 -21.03
C GLU A 518 0.71 -7.26 -22.20
N VAL A 519 1.56 -6.25 -21.94
CA VAL A 519 2.23 -5.44 -22.97
C VAL A 519 3.05 -6.31 -23.95
N LEU A 520 3.76 -7.31 -23.42
CA LEU A 520 4.60 -8.23 -24.23
C LEU A 520 3.82 -9.26 -25.05
N LYS A 521 2.50 -9.39 -24.90
CA LYS A 521 1.67 -10.30 -25.73
C LYS A 521 1.37 -9.73 -27.12
N LYS A 522 1.54 -8.44 -27.33
CA LYS A 522 1.47 -7.77 -28.61
C LYS A 522 2.87 -7.59 -29.20
#